data_bdefb253469e2e3b7387c25933ec9654
#
_entry.id   bdefb253469e2e3b7387c25933ec9654
#
_cell.length_a   1.000
_cell.length_b   1.000
_cell.length_c   1.000
_cell.angle_alpha   90.00
_cell.angle_beta   90.00
_cell.angle_gamma   90.00
#
_symmetry.space_group_name_H-M   'P 1'
#
loop_
_entity.id
_entity.type
_entity.pdbx_description
1 polymer ?
#
loop_
_entity_poly.entity_id
_entity_poly.type
_entity_poly.pdbx_seq_one_letter_code
_entity_poly.pdbx_strand_id
1 'polypeptide(L)'
;VRLHTGDSSIYGTVREQFDALEKLGIDYDVCPGVSAFCGAAAALRAEYTLPNVSQTVIITRAPGRTPVPTRESIRALAAHHATMVLFLSTSLTKQLQADLLAGGYEAETPAAVVYKATWPEEKIFRCTVGTLHDTVTANGLTKTSLIVVGGCLGGDYLRSLLYDPSFTTEFREATK
;
A
#
# COMPACT_ATOMS: atom_id res chain seq x y z
N VAL A 1 -23.35 7.49 -15.69
CA VAL A 1 -22.10 7.65 -14.92
C VAL A 1 -22.07 6.61 -13.84
N ARG A 2 -20.94 5.90 -13.72
CA ARG A 2 -20.65 4.98 -12.63
C ARG A 2 -19.59 5.61 -11.72
N LEU A 3 -19.92 5.82 -10.46
CA LEU A 3 -18.98 6.37 -9.47
C LEU A 3 -18.24 5.22 -8.74
N HIS A 4 -16.96 5.43 -8.51
CA HIS A 4 -16.10 4.57 -7.74
C HIS A 4 -15.41 5.36 -6.62
N THR A 5 -14.97 4.67 -5.58
CA THR A 5 -14.10 5.24 -4.54
C THR A 5 -12.64 4.98 -4.91
N GLY A 6 -11.76 5.92 -4.61
CA GLY A 6 -10.35 5.80 -4.96
C GLY A 6 -10.14 5.79 -6.48
N ASP A 7 -9.32 4.87 -6.96
CA ASP A 7 -9.11 4.62 -8.39
C ASP A 7 -9.73 3.29 -8.81
N SER A 8 -10.49 3.29 -9.88
CA SER A 8 -11.25 2.11 -10.34
C SER A 8 -10.36 0.97 -10.85
N SER A 9 -9.11 1.25 -11.22
CA SER A 9 -8.16 0.25 -11.72
C SER A 9 -7.63 -0.67 -10.61
N ILE A 10 -7.73 -0.27 -9.35
CA ILE A 10 -7.23 -1.04 -8.21
C ILE A 10 -8.40 -1.68 -7.46
N TYR A 11 -8.62 -2.98 -7.66
CA TYR A 11 -9.69 -3.78 -7.05
C TYR A 11 -11.12 -3.27 -7.33
N GLY A 12 -11.29 -2.48 -8.40
CA GLY A 12 -12.57 -1.85 -8.74
C GLY A 12 -13.55 -2.74 -9.51
N THR A 13 -13.15 -3.93 -9.95
CA THR A 13 -13.97 -4.85 -10.76
C THR A 13 -14.54 -4.20 -12.03
N VAL A 14 -13.80 -3.25 -12.61
CA VAL A 14 -14.28 -2.45 -13.76
C VAL A 14 -14.12 -3.18 -15.09
N ARG A 15 -13.22 -4.15 -15.18
CA ARG A 15 -12.99 -4.91 -16.41
C ARG A 15 -14.26 -5.58 -16.92
N GLU A 16 -15.05 -6.18 -16.02
CA GLU A 16 -16.32 -6.80 -16.36
C GLU A 16 -17.34 -5.78 -16.91
N GLN A 17 -17.30 -4.53 -16.45
CA GLN A 17 -18.14 -3.45 -16.94
C GLN A 17 -17.72 -3.02 -18.35
N PHE A 18 -16.40 -2.90 -18.59
CA PHE A 18 -15.85 -2.58 -19.91
C PHE A 18 -16.24 -3.65 -20.92
N ASP A 19 -16.05 -4.92 -20.58
CA ASP A 19 -16.42 -6.05 -21.46
C ASP A 19 -17.93 -6.05 -21.79
N ALA A 20 -18.77 -5.65 -20.85
CA ALA A 20 -20.22 -5.56 -21.07
C ALA A 20 -20.59 -4.38 -21.99
N LEU A 21 -19.96 -3.21 -21.80
CA LEU A 21 -20.19 -2.02 -22.64
C LEU A 21 -19.69 -2.27 -24.08
N GLU A 22 -18.53 -2.87 -24.23
CA GLU A 22 -17.94 -3.23 -25.54
C GLU A 22 -18.85 -4.20 -26.30
N LYS A 23 -19.42 -5.22 -25.64
CA LYS A 23 -20.40 -6.14 -26.26
C LYS A 23 -21.68 -5.47 -26.74
N LEU A 24 -22.05 -4.38 -26.07
CA LEU A 24 -23.24 -3.59 -26.43
C LEU A 24 -22.95 -2.48 -27.45
N GLY A 25 -21.67 -2.28 -27.84
CA GLY A 25 -21.24 -1.20 -28.73
C GLY A 25 -21.43 0.19 -28.10
N ILE A 26 -21.33 0.27 -26.77
CA ILE A 26 -21.47 1.53 -26.04
C ILE A 26 -20.09 2.11 -25.77
N ASP A 27 -19.82 3.30 -26.28
CA ASP A 27 -18.59 4.05 -25.99
C ASP A 27 -18.56 4.50 -24.53
N TYR A 28 -17.37 4.51 -23.94
CA TYR A 28 -17.16 4.95 -22.57
C TYR A 28 -15.79 5.59 -22.36
N ASP A 29 -15.71 6.46 -21.38
CA ASP A 29 -14.48 7.06 -20.90
C ASP A 29 -14.20 6.64 -19.45
N VAL A 30 -12.94 6.56 -19.08
CA VAL A 30 -12.50 6.26 -17.72
C VAL A 30 -11.78 7.47 -17.16
N CYS A 31 -12.37 8.09 -16.14
CA CYS A 31 -11.72 9.15 -15.40
C CYS A 31 -10.85 8.52 -14.28
N PRO A 32 -9.54 8.76 -14.25
CA PRO A 32 -8.68 8.26 -13.19
C PRO A 32 -9.00 8.92 -11.85
N GLY A 33 -8.82 8.17 -10.77
CA GLY A 33 -9.01 8.65 -9.41
C GLY A 33 -7.71 8.62 -8.59
N VAL A 34 -7.79 9.05 -7.34
CA VAL A 34 -6.71 8.92 -6.37
C VAL A 34 -6.98 7.69 -5.51
N SER A 35 -6.16 6.65 -5.67
CA SER A 35 -6.34 5.40 -4.92
C SER A 35 -6.08 5.60 -3.43
N ALA A 36 -6.76 4.80 -2.60
CA ALA A 36 -6.66 4.84 -1.16
C ALA A 36 -5.22 4.68 -0.63
N PHE A 37 -4.32 4.03 -1.36
CA PHE A 37 -2.93 3.94 -0.93
C PHE A 37 -2.20 5.30 -0.98
N CYS A 38 -2.54 6.18 -1.91
CA CYS A 38 -2.05 7.55 -1.93
C CYS A 38 -2.60 8.35 -0.74
N GLY A 39 -3.89 8.17 -0.42
CA GLY A 39 -4.51 8.77 0.76
C GLY A 39 -3.86 8.31 2.07
N ALA A 40 -3.54 7.01 2.16
CA ALA A 40 -2.83 6.47 3.32
C ALA A 40 -1.40 7.03 3.45
N ALA A 41 -0.66 7.19 2.33
CA ALA A 41 0.65 7.84 2.35
C ALA A 41 0.58 9.27 2.87
N ALA A 42 -0.41 10.04 2.40
CA ALA A 42 -0.63 11.42 2.84
C ALA A 42 -0.94 11.48 4.35
N ALA A 43 -1.86 10.63 4.83
CA ALA A 43 -2.20 10.53 6.25
C ALA A 43 -0.98 10.17 7.11
N LEU A 44 -0.15 9.25 6.64
CA LEU A 44 1.08 8.81 7.31
C LEU A 44 2.24 9.82 7.18
N ARG A 45 2.13 10.80 6.27
CA ARG A 45 3.23 11.68 5.85
C ARG A 45 4.45 10.89 5.42
N ALA A 46 4.22 9.84 4.64
CA ALA A 46 5.24 8.89 4.21
C ALA A 46 5.43 8.93 2.70
N GLU A 47 6.66 8.82 2.26
CA GLU A 47 7.02 8.46 0.89
C GLU A 47 7.33 6.97 0.85
N TYR A 48 6.66 6.23 -0.01
CA TYR A 48 6.82 4.77 -0.10
C TYR A 48 8.16 4.33 -0.70
N THR A 49 8.78 5.21 -1.47
CA THR A 49 9.96 4.92 -2.30
C THR A 49 11.19 5.70 -1.83
N LEU A 50 11.67 5.39 -0.64
CA LEU A 50 12.84 6.06 -0.07
C LEU A 50 14.16 5.47 -0.59
N PRO A 51 15.14 6.32 -0.96
CA PRO A 51 16.48 5.85 -1.32
C PRO A 51 17.10 4.98 -0.22
N ASN A 52 17.73 3.88 -0.62
CA ASN A 52 18.35 2.89 0.26
C ASN A 52 17.43 2.17 1.26
N VAL A 53 16.11 2.40 1.18
CA VAL A 53 15.11 1.70 1.99
C VAL A 53 14.29 0.76 1.13
N SER A 54 13.53 1.32 0.20
CA SER A 54 12.79 0.57 -0.81
C SER A 54 12.47 1.49 -1.99
N GLN A 55 12.72 1.02 -3.21
CA GLN A 55 12.32 1.70 -4.44
C GLN A 55 11.13 1.01 -5.11
N THR A 56 10.57 0.00 -4.44
CA THR A 56 9.46 -0.82 -4.95
C THR A 56 8.27 -0.74 -3.99
N VAL A 57 7.09 -0.58 -4.56
CA VAL A 57 5.82 -0.64 -3.82
C VAL A 57 5.02 -1.83 -4.32
N ILE A 58 4.73 -2.76 -3.44
CA ILE A 58 3.88 -3.92 -3.73
C ILE A 58 2.47 -3.63 -3.22
N ILE A 59 1.56 -3.41 -4.15
CA ILE A 59 0.14 -3.26 -3.86
C ILE A 59 -0.52 -4.64 -4.00
N THR A 60 -1.03 -5.18 -2.90
CA THR A 60 -1.61 -6.52 -2.90
C THR A 60 -2.72 -6.67 -1.85
N ARG A 61 -3.22 -7.89 -1.70
CA ARG A 61 -4.19 -8.28 -0.67
C ARG A 61 -3.89 -9.68 -0.15
N ALA A 62 -4.25 -9.95 1.08
CA ALA A 62 -4.25 -11.32 1.60
C ALA A 62 -5.34 -12.16 0.89
N PRO A 63 -5.13 -13.48 0.73
CA PRO A 63 -6.17 -14.37 0.27
C PRO A 63 -7.31 -14.39 1.28
N GLY A 64 -8.51 -14.03 0.83
CA GLY A 64 -9.73 -14.04 1.63
C GLY A 64 -10.76 -15.02 1.05
N ARG A 65 -11.97 -14.54 0.79
CA ARG A 65 -13.02 -15.35 0.14
C ARG A 65 -12.65 -15.78 -1.29
N THR A 66 -11.79 -15.01 -1.94
CA THR A 66 -11.25 -15.33 -3.26
C THR A 66 -9.76 -15.60 -3.14
N PRO A 67 -9.22 -16.60 -3.86
CA PRO A 67 -7.80 -16.92 -3.82
C PRO A 67 -6.95 -15.81 -4.47
N VAL A 68 -5.67 -15.86 -4.23
CA VAL A 68 -4.61 -15.17 -4.99
C VAL A 68 -3.71 -16.23 -5.61
N PRO A 69 -3.05 -15.96 -6.74
CA PRO A 69 -2.07 -16.90 -7.31
C PRO A 69 -0.98 -17.23 -6.28
N THR A 70 -0.54 -18.48 -6.23
CA THR A 70 0.43 -18.94 -5.20
C THR A 70 1.72 -18.12 -5.20
N ARG A 71 2.20 -17.71 -6.39
CA ARG A 71 3.38 -16.84 -6.54
C ARG A 71 3.18 -15.42 -6.00
N GLU A 72 1.93 -15.01 -5.78
CA GLU A 72 1.54 -13.70 -5.24
C GLU A 72 1.06 -13.81 -3.78
N SER A 73 1.36 -14.93 -3.12
CA SER A 73 1.08 -15.07 -1.69
C SER A 73 1.83 -14.00 -0.88
N ILE A 74 1.26 -13.56 0.23
CA ILE A 74 1.90 -12.58 1.12
C ILE A 74 3.32 -13.04 1.48
N ARG A 75 3.51 -14.31 1.79
CA ARG A 75 4.83 -14.88 2.11
C ARG A 75 5.82 -14.72 0.95
N ALA A 76 5.40 -14.99 -0.28
CA ALA A 76 6.29 -14.86 -1.44
C ALA A 76 6.65 -13.41 -1.72
N LEU A 77 5.68 -12.50 -1.63
CA LEU A 77 5.90 -11.07 -1.86
C LEU A 77 6.72 -10.42 -0.74
N ALA A 78 6.56 -10.86 0.50
CA ALA A 78 7.31 -10.38 1.66
C ALA A 78 8.82 -10.63 1.53
N ALA A 79 9.25 -11.68 0.82
CA ALA A 79 10.65 -11.98 0.58
C ALA A 79 11.42 -10.87 -0.18
N HIS A 80 10.72 -9.95 -0.81
CA HIS A 80 11.35 -8.79 -1.47
C HIS A 80 11.71 -7.66 -0.49
N HIS A 81 11.23 -7.69 0.75
CA HIS A 81 11.41 -6.62 1.75
C HIS A 81 11.07 -5.21 1.23
N ALA A 82 10.21 -5.13 0.23
CA ALA A 82 9.75 -3.89 -0.37
C ALA A 82 8.71 -3.18 0.51
N THR A 83 8.39 -1.94 0.22
CA THR A 83 7.18 -1.33 0.81
C THR A 83 5.95 -2.10 0.34
N MET A 84 5.16 -2.62 1.27
CA MET A 84 3.90 -3.32 0.94
C MET A 84 2.69 -2.51 1.40
N VAL A 85 1.70 -2.42 0.50
CA VAL A 85 0.39 -1.82 0.79
C VAL A 85 -0.69 -2.86 0.59
N LEU A 86 -1.40 -3.18 1.66
CA LEU A 86 -2.32 -4.32 1.72
C LEU A 86 -3.76 -3.85 1.79
N PHE A 87 -4.48 -4.08 0.71
CA PHE A 87 -5.91 -3.85 0.58
C PHE A 87 -6.73 -5.02 1.14
N LEU A 88 -7.97 -4.79 1.51
CA LEU A 88 -8.97 -5.84 1.81
C LEU A 88 -8.52 -6.89 2.84
N SER A 89 -7.53 -6.57 3.68
CA SER A 89 -6.84 -7.54 4.55
C SER A 89 -7.09 -7.31 6.04
N THR A 90 -7.89 -6.32 6.42
CA THR A 90 -8.09 -5.93 7.83
C THR A 90 -8.62 -7.06 8.71
N SER A 91 -9.54 -7.86 8.21
CA SER A 91 -10.11 -9.01 8.95
C SER A 91 -9.20 -10.25 8.96
N LEU A 92 -8.07 -10.22 8.26
CA LEU A 92 -7.17 -11.35 8.05
C LEU A 92 -5.81 -11.16 8.74
N THR A 93 -5.67 -10.19 9.63
CA THR A 93 -4.38 -9.74 10.16
C THR A 93 -3.62 -10.80 10.93
N LYS A 94 -4.29 -11.77 11.55
CA LYS A 94 -3.60 -12.90 12.21
C LYS A 94 -2.77 -13.71 11.22
N GLN A 95 -3.37 -14.12 10.12
CA GLN A 95 -2.69 -14.88 9.07
C GLN A 95 -1.71 -13.97 8.31
N LEU A 96 -2.11 -12.74 8.03
CA LEU A 96 -1.27 -11.76 7.37
C LEU A 96 0.05 -11.53 8.12
N GLN A 97 -0.01 -11.32 9.42
CA GLN A 97 1.18 -11.16 10.28
C GLN A 97 2.08 -12.39 10.21
N ALA A 98 1.50 -13.58 10.34
CA ALA A 98 2.25 -14.83 10.25
C ALA A 98 2.94 -15.00 8.88
N ASP A 99 2.26 -14.65 7.80
CA ASP A 99 2.80 -14.75 6.43
C ASP A 99 3.89 -13.71 6.15
N LEU A 100 3.77 -12.49 6.69
CA LEU A 100 4.81 -11.45 6.60
C LEU A 100 6.09 -11.89 7.30
N LEU A 101 5.98 -12.39 8.53
CA LEU A 101 7.12 -12.92 9.30
C LEU A 101 7.75 -14.13 8.60
N ALA A 102 6.94 -15.09 8.15
CA ALA A 102 7.41 -16.26 7.43
C ALA A 102 8.03 -15.93 6.06
N GLY A 103 7.70 -14.78 5.49
CA GLY A 103 8.26 -14.24 4.25
C GLY A 103 9.55 -13.45 4.44
N GLY A 104 9.97 -13.20 5.70
CA GLY A 104 11.26 -12.60 6.01
C GLY A 104 11.22 -11.21 6.63
N TYR A 105 10.05 -10.56 6.77
CA TYR A 105 9.99 -9.35 7.58
C TYR A 105 10.28 -9.66 9.05
N GLU A 106 11.07 -8.82 9.68
CA GLU A 106 11.32 -8.92 11.12
C GLU A 106 10.11 -8.42 11.92
N ALA A 107 9.97 -8.90 13.15
CA ALA A 107 8.87 -8.50 14.03
C ALA A 107 8.85 -6.99 14.28
N GLU A 108 10.02 -6.36 14.31
CA GLU A 108 10.20 -4.92 14.54
C GLU A 108 10.01 -4.06 13.27
N THR A 109 9.86 -4.69 12.10
CA THR A 109 9.61 -3.94 10.87
C THR A 109 8.41 -3.00 11.04
N PRO A 110 8.56 -1.69 10.77
CA PRO A 110 7.49 -0.74 10.92
C PRO A 110 6.26 -1.10 10.09
N ALA A 111 5.10 -0.94 10.69
CA ALA A 111 3.81 -1.08 10.03
C ALA A 111 2.84 0.01 10.50
N ALA A 112 1.81 0.26 9.70
CA ALA A 112 0.74 1.17 10.08
C ALA A 112 -0.59 0.69 9.51
N VAL A 113 -1.66 0.97 10.25
CA VAL A 113 -3.04 0.77 9.79
C VAL A 113 -3.71 2.13 9.69
N VAL A 114 -4.17 2.48 8.50
CA VAL A 114 -4.91 3.73 8.25
C VAL A 114 -6.38 3.37 8.04
N TYR A 115 -7.19 3.72 9.00
CA TYR A 115 -8.63 3.53 8.96
C TYR A 115 -9.28 4.73 8.32
N LYS A 116 -10.15 4.50 7.33
CA LYS A 116 -10.91 5.53 6.62
C LYS A 116 -10.05 6.72 6.17
N ALA A 117 -8.92 6.44 5.47
CA ALA A 117 -8.06 7.49 4.92
C ALA A 117 -8.88 8.56 4.18
N THR A 118 -8.61 9.83 4.47
CA THR A 118 -9.29 11.02 3.92
C THR A 118 -10.74 11.27 4.37
N TRP A 119 -11.29 10.43 5.23
CA TRP A 119 -12.61 10.64 5.80
C TRP A 119 -12.54 11.46 7.10
N PRO A 120 -13.64 12.09 7.55
CA PRO A 120 -13.66 12.81 8.83
C PRO A 120 -13.27 11.94 10.03
N GLU A 121 -13.54 10.63 9.95
CA GLU A 121 -13.22 9.67 11.01
C GLU A 121 -11.88 8.97 10.81
N GLU A 122 -10.99 9.52 10.00
CA GLU A 122 -9.65 8.98 9.78
C GLU A 122 -8.93 8.72 11.11
N LYS A 123 -8.32 7.54 11.21
CA LYS A 123 -7.44 7.18 12.34
C LYS A 123 -6.21 6.45 11.84
N ILE A 124 -5.10 6.73 12.47
CA ILE A 124 -3.80 6.13 12.17
C ILE A 124 -3.32 5.34 13.38
N PHE A 125 -2.96 4.09 13.16
CA PHE A 125 -2.38 3.22 14.18
C PHE A 125 -1.01 2.77 13.71
N ARG A 126 0.05 3.31 14.30
CA ARG A 126 1.43 2.87 14.06
C ARG A 126 1.72 1.67 14.93
N CYS A 127 2.37 0.66 14.35
CA CYS A 127 2.72 -0.59 15.00
C CYS A 127 3.95 -1.19 14.32
N THR A 128 4.26 -2.42 14.63
CA THR A 128 5.24 -3.24 13.91
C THR A 128 4.54 -4.46 13.30
N VAL A 129 5.25 -5.19 12.43
CA VAL A 129 4.74 -6.46 11.90
C VAL A 129 4.37 -7.40 13.03
N GLY A 130 5.20 -7.50 14.08
CA GLY A 130 4.94 -8.36 15.25
C GLY A 130 3.71 -7.99 16.08
N THR A 131 3.27 -6.73 16.04
CA THR A 131 2.12 -6.23 16.83
C THR A 131 0.91 -5.87 15.98
N LEU A 132 0.95 -6.13 14.67
CA LEU A 132 -0.09 -5.73 13.72
C LEU A 132 -1.47 -6.30 14.09
N HIS A 133 -1.54 -7.60 14.37
CA HIS A 133 -2.80 -8.25 14.69
C HIS A 133 -3.42 -7.71 15.99
N ASP A 134 -2.62 -7.56 17.03
CA ASP A 134 -3.07 -7.04 18.32
C ASP A 134 -3.54 -5.59 18.19
N THR A 135 -2.83 -4.77 17.42
CA THR A 135 -3.22 -3.39 17.14
C THR A 135 -4.59 -3.31 16.45
N VAL A 136 -4.83 -4.13 15.44
CA VAL A 136 -6.11 -4.15 14.71
C VAL A 136 -7.23 -4.64 15.62
N THR A 137 -6.98 -5.68 16.41
CA THR A 137 -7.96 -6.29 17.32
C THR A 137 -8.33 -5.34 18.45
N ALA A 138 -7.34 -4.74 19.11
CA ALA A 138 -7.54 -3.83 20.24
C ALA A 138 -8.35 -2.57 19.82
N ASN A 139 -8.27 -2.17 18.56
CA ASN A 139 -9.01 -1.03 18.03
C ASN A 139 -10.32 -1.41 17.31
N GLY A 140 -10.72 -2.68 17.33
CA GLY A 140 -11.97 -3.16 16.74
C GLY A 140 -12.07 -2.96 15.22
N LEU A 141 -10.94 -2.92 14.52
CA LEU A 141 -10.91 -2.68 13.09
C LEU A 141 -11.25 -3.96 12.32
N THR A 142 -12.26 -3.90 11.46
CA THR A 142 -12.72 -5.06 10.69
C THR A 142 -12.72 -4.82 9.17
N LYS A 143 -12.84 -3.56 8.75
CA LYS A 143 -12.93 -3.15 7.35
C LYS A 143 -12.50 -1.70 7.16
N THR A 144 -12.45 -1.25 5.91
CA THR A 144 -12.19 0.16 5.51
C THR A 144 -10.85 0.67 6.05
N SER A 145 -9.86 -0.22 6.12
CA SER A 145 -8.50 0.13 6.53
C SER A 145 -7.50 -0.34 5.47
N LEU A 146 -6.42 0.42 5.36
CA LEU A 146 -5.25 0.06 4.58
C LEU A 146 -4.11 -0.27 5.54
N ILE A 147 -3.36 -1.31 5.24
CA ILE A 147 -2.19 -1.69 6.02
C ILE A 147 -0.96 -1.39 5.18
N VAL A 148 -0.01 -0.67 5.75
CA VAL A 148 1.28 -0.35 5.13
C VAL A 148 2.37 -0.99 5.96
N VAL A 149 3.32 -1.67 5.29
CA VAL A 149 4.44 -2.36 5.93
C VAL A 149 5.73 -1.97 5.22
N GLY A 150 6.76 -1.69 5.98
CA GLY A 150 8.11 -1.48 5.45
C GLY A 150 8.87 -0.35 6.10
N GLY A 151 10.17 -0.30 5.78
CA GLY A 151 11.10 0.70 6.31
C GLY A 151 10.74 2.15 5.97
N CYS A 152 9.88 2.37 4.95
CA CYS A 152 9.37 3.71 4.60
C CYS A 152 8.62 4.41 5.74
N LEU A 153 8.19 3.67 6.75
CA LEU A 153 7.53 4.18 7.95
C LEU A 153 8.52 4.44 9.11
N GLY A 154 9.79 4.07 8.94
CA GLY A 154 10.89 4.32 9.87
C GLY A 154 11.46 5.74 9.73
N GLY A 155 12.56 6.01 10.49
CA GLY A 155 13.18 7.33 10.53
C GLY A 155 14.42 7.49 9.66
N ASP A 156 15.14 6.41 9.39
CA ASP A 156 16.43 6.46 8.72
C ASP A 156 16.32 6.21 7.21
N TYR A 157 16.78 7.16 6.42
CA TYR A 157 16.85 7.05 4.96
C TYR A 157 17.98 7.91 4.40
N LEU A 158 18.44 7.58 3.21
CA LEU A 158 19.38 8.44 2.48
C LEU A 158 18.60 9.52 1.71
N ARG A 159 19.13 10.75 1.69
CA ARG A 159 18.56 11.81 0.86
C ARG A 159 18.75 11.48 -0.62
N SER A 160 17.78 11.87 -1.43
CA SER A 160 17.91 11.76 -2.88
C SER A 160 19.09 12.61 -3.39
N LEU A 161 19.98 11.98 -4.15
CA LEU A 161 21.10 12.69 -4.79
C LEU A 161 20.63 13.79 -5.76
N LEU A 162 19.43 13.67 -6.31
CA LEU A 162 18.88 14.69 -7.22
C LEU A 162 18.76 16.07 -6.58
N TYR A 163 18.59 16.15 -5.28
CA TYR A 163 18.49 17.39 -4.52
C TYR A 163 19.77 17.75 -3.79
N ASP A 164 20.80 16.92 -3.88
CA ASP A 164 22.09 17.18 -3.25
C ASP A 164 22.85 18.25 -4.06
N PRO A 165 23.36 19.33 -3.43
CA PRO A 165 24.13 20.35 -4.12
C PRO A 165 25.38 19.81 -4.83
N SER A 166 25.97 18.74 -4.34
CA SER A 166 27.16 18.10 -4.92
C SER A 166 26.85 17.22 -6.15
N PHE A 167 25.56 17.07 -6.54
CA PHE A 167 25.14 16.24 -7.67
C PHE A 167 24.74 17.09 -8.87
N THR A 168 25.40 16.86 -10.02
CA THR A 168 25.06 17.52 -11.28
C THR A 168 23.85 16.86 -11.92
N THR A 169 22.88 17.66 -12.33
CA THR A 169 21.72 17.23 -13.13
C THR A 169 21.73 17.95 -14.47
N GLU A 170 20.86 17.60 -15.40
CA GLU A 170 20.70 18.32 -16.67
C GLU A 170 20.26 19.79 -16.49
N PHE A 171 19.75 20.15 -15.31
CA PHE A 171 19.26 21.51 -15.01
C PHE A 171 20.13 22.26 -14.00
N ARG A 172 21.14 21.62 -13.41
CA ARG A 172 21.97 22.21 -12.35
C ARG A 172 23.35 21.56 -12.29
N GLU A 173 24.40 22.36 -12.34
CA GLU A 173 25.75 21.91 -12.03
C GLU A 173 25.97 21.76 -10.52
N ALA A 174 26.79 20.80 -10.14
CA ALA A 174 27.19 20.59 -8.74
C ALA A 174 27.91 21.80 -8.20
N THR A 175 27.54 22.23 -7.00
CA THR A 175 28.30 23.21 -6.23
C THR A 175 29.11 22.47 -5.15
N LYS A 176 30.38 22.86 -5.01
CA LYS A 176 31.29 22.29 -4.00
C LYS A 176 30.88 22.70 -2.59
#